data_258b2e8b49b46f60369c8b2ef592c110
#
_entry.id   258b2e8b49b46f60369c8b2ef592c110
#
_cell.length_a   1.000
_cell.length_b   1.000
_cell.length_c   1.000
_cell.angle_alpha   90.00
_cell.angle_beta   90.00
_cell.angle_gamma   90.00
#
_symmetry.space_group_name_H-M   'P 1'
#
loop_
_entity.id
_entity.type
_entity.pdbx_description
1 polymer ?
#
loop_
_entity_poly.entity_id
_entity_poly.type
_entity_poly.pdbx_seq_one_letter_code
_entity_poly.pdbx_strand_id
1 'polypeptide(L)'
;AQGQLGLGNITNYSSSKQVGALTNWSSVSCGGNHTVSIKTDGTLWSWGYNYHGQLGLGNTTNYSSPKQVGLLTTWSSISCGYFHTVSIKTDGTLWSWGYNNRGQLGLNNITYYSSPKQVGALTNWSSVSCGLYYTVSIKTDGTLWSWGQNNYGQLGLGNTTNYSSPKQVGALTNWLSVSCGYNHTVSIKTDGTLWSWGYNGLGQLGLGNVTYYSSPKQVGALTSWTKLFKGSTTQSTLAIKSS
;
A
#
# COMPACT_ATOMS: atom_id res chain seq x y z
N ALA A 1 15.43 13.68 -10.36
CA ALA A 1 15.63 12.59 -9.41
C ALA A 1 15.64 13.13 -7.98
N GLN A 2 15.13 12.34 -6.99
CA GLN A 2 14.96 12.77 -5.59
C GLN A 2 15.72 11.85 -4.63
N GLY A 3 16.70 11.07 -5.15
CA GLY A 3 17.47 10.13 -4.36
C GLY A 3 16.75 8.79 -4.07
N GLN A 4 15.63 8.51 -4.73
CA GLN A 4 14.81 7.30 -4.51
C GLN A 4 15.55 5.98 -4.81
N LEU A 5 16.68 6.01 -5.49
CA LEU A 5 17.53 4.82 -5.72
C LEU A 5 18.40 4.45 -4.50
N GLY A 6 18.59 5.35 -3.52
CA GLY A 6 19.36 5.08 -2.30
C GLY A 6 20.87 4.99 -2.47
N LEU A 7 21.43 5.52 -3.55
CA LEU A 7 22.84 5.37 -3.95
C LEU A 7 23.76 6.51 -3.46
N GLY A 8 23.29 7.38 -2.56
CA GLY A 8 24.03 8.53 -2.06
C GLY A 8 24.06 9.73 -3.02
N ASN A 9 23.35 9.65 -4.15
CA ASN A 9 23.27 10.71 -5.16
C ASN A 9 21.86 10.76 -5.79
N ILE A 10 21.67 11.69 -6.73
CA ILE A 10 20.40 11.87 -7.46
C ILE A 10 20.54 11.50 -8.95
N THR A 11 21.57 10.76 -9.34
CA THR A 11 21.80 10.33 -10.72
C THR A 11 20.82 9.24 -11.13
N ASN A 12 20.32 9.31 -12.37
CA ASN A 12 19.55 8.24 -12.98
C ASN A 12 20.49 7.18 -13.58
N TYR A 13 20.17 5.91 -13.37
CA TYR A 13 20.92 4.77 -13.88
C TYR A 13 20.05 3.89 -14.77
N SER A 14 20.57 3.50 -15.92
CA SER A 14 19.95 2.58 -16.87
C SER A 14 20.27 1.10 -16.58
N SER A 15 21.17 0.84 -15.64
CA SER A 15 21.54 -0.52 -15.18
C SER A 15 21.30 -0.65 -13.68
N SER A 16 21.05 -1.88 -13.22
CA SER A 16 20.87 -2.18 -11.80
C SER A 16 22.12 -1.80 -10.99
N LYS A 17 21.90 -1.16 -9.85
CA LYS A 17 22.95 -0.80 -8.88
C LYS A 17 22.58 -1.33 -7.51
N GLN A 18 23.56 -1.85 -6.78
CA GLN A 18 23.37 -2.30 -5.41
C GLN A 18 23.27 -1.10 -4.46
N VAL A 19 22.34 -1.12 -3.53
CA VAL A 19 22.16 -0.11 -2.48
C VAL A 19 23.07 -0.45 -1.30
N GLY A 20 24.21 0.22 -1.20
CA GLY A 20 25.24 -0.07 -0.19
C GLY A 20 25.83 -1.47 -0.33
N ALA A 21 26.54 -1.94 0.71
CA ALA A 21 27.18 -3.26 0.75
C ALA A 21 26.40 -4.29 1.60
N LEU A 22 25.25 -3.91 2.16
CA LEU A 22 24.48 -4.76 3.06
C LEU A 22 23.66 -5.81 2.29
N THR A 23 23.59 -7.02 2.84
CA THR A 23 22.88 -8.18 2.26
C THR A 23 21.67 -8.63 3.08
N ASN A 24 21.28 -7.85 4.11
CA ASN A 24 20.23 -8.19 5.07
C ASN A 24 18.88 -7.46 4.82
N TRP A 25 18.62 -7.02 3.60
CA TRP A 25 17.30 -6.50 3.22
C TRP A 25 16.30 -7.65 3.05
N SER A 26 15.14 -7.61 3.73
CA SER A 26 14.12 -8.65 3.67
C SER A 26 12.93 -8.28 2.79
N SER A 27 12.56 -7.02 2.74
CA SER A 27 11.46 -6.56 1.90
C SER A 27 11.64 -5.10 1.48
N VAL A 28 11.05 -4.72 0.35
CA VAL A 28 11.08 -3.36 -0.19
C VAL A 28 9.72 -2.98 -0.74
N SER A 29 9.36 -1.71 -0.59
CA SER A 29 8.18 -1.10 -1.23
C SER A 29 8.55 0.28 -1.76
N CYS A 30 8.13 0.57 -2.99
CA CYS A 30 8.40 1.83 -3.66
C CYS A 30 7.10 2.64 -3.79
N GLY A 31 7.15 3.91 -3.41
CA GLY A 31 6.11 4.89 -3.71
C GLY A 31 6.38 5.64 -5.01
N GLY A 32 5.73 6.79 -5.21
CA GLY A 32 5.96 7.64 -6.39
C GLY A 32 7.41 8.10 -6.51
N ASN A 33 8.02 8.57 -5.43
CA ASN A 33 9.38 9.12 -5.41
C ASN A 33 10.14 8.77 -4.12
N HIS A 34 9.75 7.75 -3.38
CA HIS A 34 10.43 7.29 -2.17
C HIS A 34 10.46 5.77 -2.10
N THR A 35 11.38 5.24 -1.34
CA THR A 35 11.56 3.81 -1.12
C THR A 35 11.64 3.54 0.37
N VAL A 36 10.99 2.46 0.80
CA VAL A 36 11.01 1.97 2.19
C VAL A 36 11.37 0.49 2.17
N SER A 37 12.18 0.05 3.11
CA SER A 37 12.63 -1.34 3.21
C SER A 37 12.71 -1.78 4.66
N ILE A 38 12.46 -3.08 4.91
CA ILE A 38 12.68 -3.74 6.20
C ILE A 38 13.90 -4.64 6.06
N LYS A 39 14.77 -4.64 7.07
CA LYS A 39 15.87 -5.61 7.19
C LYS A 39 15.43 -6.87 7.94
N THR A 40 16.27 -7.91 7.87
CA THR A 40 16.02 -9.19 8.56
C THR A 40 15.98 -9.07 10.09
N ASP A 41 16.57 -8.01 10.66
CA ASP A 41 16.51 -7.66 12.07
C ASP A 41 15.22 -6.90 12.47
N GLY A 42 14.29 -6.71 11.53
CA GLY A 42 13.04 -6.00 11.76
C GLY A 42 13.16 -4.47 11.79
N THR A 43 14.32 -3.89 11.49
CA THR A 43 14.49 -2.43 11.38
C THR A 43 13.90 -1.89 10.09
N LEU A 44 13.31 -0.69 10.16
CA LEU A 44 12.72 0.00 9.01
C LEU A 44 13.65 1.10 8.50
N TRP A 45 13.82 1.18 7.19
CA TRP A 45 14.69 2.13 6.51
C TRP A 45 13.95 2.80 5.36
N SER A 46 14.24 4.10 5.12
CA SER A 46 13.58 4.88 4.07
C SER A 46 14.55 5.87 3.41
N TRP A 47 14.26 6.21 2.15
CA TRP A 47 15.02 7.19 1.37
C TRP A 47 14.22 7.73 0.19
N GLY A 48 14.69 8.80 -0.43
CA GLY A 48 14.07 9.49 -1.55
C GLY A 48 13.43 10.80 -1.14
N TYR A 49 12.32 11.14 -1.80
CA TYR A 49 11.53 12.35 -1.58
C TYR A 49 10.80 12.33 -0.25
N ASN A 50 10.80 13.47 0.48
CA ASN A 50 10.25 13.58 1.83
C ASN A 50 9.46 14.86 2.12
N TYR A 51 9.09 15.64 1.13
CA TYR A 51 8.40 16.93 1.35
C TYR A 51 7.11 16.81 2.19
N HIS A 52 6.46 15.65 2.17
CA HIS A 52 5.25 15.38 2.95
C HIS A 52 5.51 14.54 4.21
N GLY A 53 6.76 14.25 4.56
CA GLY A 53 7.12 13.39 5.69
C GLY A 53 6.99 11.89 5.42
N GLN A 54 6.89 11.47 4.14
CA GLN A 54 6.66 10.06 3.76
C GLN A 54 7.79 9.10 4.10
N LEU A 55 8.97 9.61 4.47
CA LEU A 55 10.08 8.80 4.98
C LEU A 55 9.91 8.43 6.46
N GLY A 56 9.07 9.13 7.24
CA GLY A 56 8.82 8.82 8.65
C GLY A 56 9.96 9.22 9.61
N LEU A 57 10.87 10.11 9.19
CA LEU A 57 12.10 10.44 9.90
C LEU A 57 11.96 11.63 10.89
N GLY A 58 10.72 12.10 11.15
CA GLY A 58 10.45 13.25 12.00
C GLY A 58 10.73 14.61 11.36
N ASN A 59 11.07 14.64 10.06
CA ASN A 59 11.36 15.84 9.28
C ASN A 59 10.81 15.71 7.85
N THR A 60 11.07 16.72 7.01
CA THR A 60 10.65 16.74 5.58
C THR A 60 11.85 16.84 4.62
N THR A 61 13.07 16.49 5.09
CA THR A 61 14.30 16.50 4.28
C THR A 61 14.36 15.27 3.38
N ASN A 62 14.73 15.46 2.10
CA ASN A 62 15.00 14.38 1.16
C ASN A 62 16.32 13.69 1.49
N TYR A 63 16.39 12.36 1.35
CA TYR A 63 17.62 11.60 1.56
C TYR A 63 17.91 10.69 0.38
N SER A 64 19.12 10.81 -0.17
CA SER A 64 19.60 9.98 -1.29
C SER A 64 20.24 8.66 -0.83
N SER A 65 20.39 8.44 0.48
CA SER A 65 20.87 7.21 1.10
C SER A 65 19.86 6.68 2.12
N PRO A 66 19.80 5.37 2.38
CA PRO A 66 18.94 4.80 3.39
C PRO A 66 19.15 5.43 4.77
N LYS A 67 18.05 5.82 5.43
CA LYS A 67 17.98 6.30 6.81
C LYS A 67 17.07 5.42 7.62
N GLN A 68 17.47 5.05 8.83
CA GLN A 68 16.66 4.25 9.72
C GLN A 68 15.50 5.06 10.31
N VAL A 69 14.30 4.47 10.31
CA VAL A 69 13.09 5.06 10.87
C VAL A 69 12.93 4.63 12.32
N GLY A 70 13.32 5.51 13.24
CA GLY A 70 13.32 5.20 14.69
C GLY A 70 14.28 4.06 15.05
N LEU A 71 14.09 3.48 16.22
CA LEU A 71 14.96 2.42 16.77
C LEU A 71 14.23 1.06 16.90
N LEU A 72 12.97 0.95 16.48
CA LEU A 72 12.18 -0.27 16.64
C LEU A 72 12.61 -1.36 15.65
N THR A 73 12.59 -2.61 16.11
CA THR A 73 12.94 -3.82 15.36
C THR A 73 11.73 -4.74 15.14
N THR A 74 10.51 -4.18 15.18
CA THR A 74 9.25 -4.93 15.14
C THR A 74 8.46 -4.73 13.85
N TRP A 75 9.05 -4.14 12.82
CA TRP A 75 8.38 -3.93 11.54
C TRP A 75 8.34 -5.24 10.74
N SER A 76 7.16 -5.63 10.25
CA SER A 76 6.95 -6.91 9.56
C SER A 76 6.46 -6.78 8.13
N SER A 77 5.68 -5.74 7.80
CA SER A 77 5.12 -5.53 6.48
C SER A 77 5.06 -4.04 6.15
N ILE A 78 5.31 -3.69 4.89
CA ILE A 78 5.28 -2.31 4.38
C ILE A 78 4.51 -2.22 3.07
N SER A 79 3.88 -1.07 2.85
CA SER A 79 3.33 -0.67 1.56
C SER A 79 3.43 0.85 1.41
N CYS A 80 3.94 1.29 0.27
CA CYS A 80 4.03 2.71 -0.08
C CYS A 80 2.94 3.06 -1.08
N GLY A 81 2.19 4.13 -0.80
CA GLY A 81 1.40 4.82 -1.81
C GLY A 81 2.25 5.89 -2.53
N TYR A 82 1.61 6.81 -3.24
CA TYR A 82 2.36 7.80 -4.01
C TYR A 82 3.21 8.71 -3.10
N PHE A 83 2.64 9.24 -2.00
CA PHE A 83 3.31 10.11 -1.03
C PHE A 83 3.02 9.72 0.43
N HIS A 84 2.57 8.51 0.70
CA HIS A 84 2.36 8.02 2.06
C HIS A 84 2.93 6.62 2.22
N THR A 85 3.18 6.24 3.45
CA THR A 85 3.71 4.94 3.82
C THR A 85 2.84 4.33 4.91
N VAL A 86 2.57 3.05 4.79
CA VAL A 86 1.84 2.26 5.79
C VAL A 86 2.63 1.01 6.12
N SER A 87 2.67 0.63 7.39
CA SER A 87 3.41 -0.54 7.86
C SER A 87 2.65 -1.26 8.97
N ILE A 88 2.80 -2.58 9.03
CA ILE A 88 2.30 -3.42 10.12
C ILE A 88 3.50 -3.88 10.93
N LYS A 89 3.35 -3.90 12.27
CA LYS A 89 4.32 -4.49 13.18
C LYS A 89 4.01 -5.95 13.49
N THR A 90 4.95 -6.64 14.08
CA THR A 90 4.82 -8.06 14.49
C THR A 90 3.71 -8.29 15.51
N ASP A 91 3.31 -7.25 16.27
CA ASP A 91 2.18 -7.28 17.20
C ASP A 91 0.82 -7.06 16.51
N GLY A 92 0.78 -6.96 15.17
CA GLY A 92 -0.43 -6.74 14.39
C GLY A 92 -0.95 -5.30 14.41
N THR A 93 -0.22 -4.34 15.00
CA THR A 93 -0.60 -2.92 14.95
C THR A 93 -0.29 -2.31 13.57
N LEU A 94 -1.16 -1.41 13.10
CA LEU A 94 -1.02 -0.70 11.83
C LEU A 94 -0.53 0.72 12.07
N TRP A 95 0.44 1.18 11.29
CA TRP A 95 1.07 2.49 11.40
C TRP A 95 1.12 3.18 10.04
N SER A 96 0.93 4.49 10.00
CA SER A 96 0.91 5.28 8.77
C SER A 96 1.56 6.65 8.95
N TRP A 97 2.11 7.21 7.87
CA TRP A 97 2.72 8.54 7.83
C TRP A 97 2.86 9.08 6.41
N GLY A 98 3.18 10.38 6.28
CA GLY A 98 3.31 11.08 5.02
C GLY A 98 2.10 11.95 4.70
N TYR A 99 1.79 12.07 3.43
CA TYR A 99 0.69 12.86 2.87
C TYR A 99 -0.69 12.31 3.27
N ASN A 100 -1.65 13.22 3.61
CA ASN A 100 -2.95 12.81 4.15
C ASN A 100 -4.15 13.67 3.71
N ASN A 101 -4.06 14.49 2.68
CA ASN A 101 -5.18 15.39 2.35
C ASN A 101 -6.46 14.70 1.85
N ARG A 102 -6.42 13.37 1.64
CA ARG A 102 -7.57 12.52 1.30
C ARG A 102 -7.96 11.55 2.43
N GLY A 103 -7.29 11.64 3.59
CA GLY A 103 -7.51 10.73 4.71
C GLY A 103 -6.81 9.37 4.57
N GLN A 104 -5.86 9.23 3.64
CA GLN A 104 -5.19 7.95 3.31
C GLN A 104 -4.37 7.36 4.45
N LEU A 105 -4.07 8.11 5.50
CA LEU A 105 -3.43 7.60 6.71
C LEU A 105 -4.38 6.87 7.66
N GLY A 106 -5.71 7.07 7.53
CA GLY A 106 -6.70 6.39 8.38
C GLY A 106 -6.78 6.91 9.82
N LEU A 107 -6.26 8.12 10.09
CA LEU A 107 -6.11 8.70 11.43
C LEU A 107 -7.28 9.58 11.87
N ASN A 108 -8.43 9.48 11.20
CA ASN A 108 -9.65 10.28 11.42
C ASN A 108 -9.43 11.80 11.25
N ASN A 109 -8.42 12.17 10.46
CA ASN A 109 -8.10 13.56 10.11
C ASN A 109 -7.43 13.60 8.73
N ILE A 110 -7.03 14.80 8.29
CA ILE A 110 -6.30 15.02 7.02
C ILE A 110 -4.92 15.68 7.25
N THR A 111 -4.38 15.59 8.47
CA THR A 111 -3.07 16.13 8.84
C THR A 111 -1.95 15.23 8.32
N TYR A 112 -0.87 15.83 7.80
CA TYR A 112 0.35 15.11 7.38
C TYR A 112 1.20 14.79 8.61
N TYR A 113 1.85 13.62 8.60
CA TYR A 113 2.73 13.22 9.69
C TYR A 113 4.09 12.81 9.16
N SER A 114 5.15 13.43 9.66
CA SER A 114 6.54 13.10 9.32
C SER A 114 7.12 11.96 10.17
N SER A 115 6.36 11.44 11.13
CA SER A 115 6.71 10.28 11.95
C SER A 115 5.57 9.26 11.94
N PRO A 116 5.85 7.95 12.10
CA PRO A 116 4.82 6.93 12.17
C PRO A 116 3.78 7.21 13.25
N LYS A 117 2.48 7.10 12.89
CA LYS A 117 1.32 7.22 13.78
C LYS A 117 0.51 5.93 13.72
N GLN A 118 0.10 5.40 14.87
CA GLN A 118 -0.72 4.20 14.93
C GLN A 118 -2.15 4.48 14.45
N VAL A 119 -2.68 3.59 13.62
CA VAL A 119 -4.05 3.65 13.09
C VAL A 119 -4.98 2.91 14.04
N GLY A 120 -5.68 3.65 14.89
CA GLY A 120 -6.55 3.07 15.92
C GLY A 120 -5.77 2.24 16.95
N ALA A 121 -6.48 1.40 17.70
CA ALA A 121 -5.91 0.57 18.78
C ALA A 121 -5.90 -0.94 18.47
N LEU A 122 -6.31 -1.34 17.27
CA LEU A 122 -6.43 -2.75 16.89
C LEU A 122 -5.06 -3.39 16.62
N THR A 123 -4.95 -4.67 16.95
CA THR A 123 -3.72 -5.49 16.85
C THR A 123 -3.92 -6.71 15.93
N ASN A 124 -4.90 -6.67 15.04
CA ASN A 124 -5.26 -7.79 14.17
C ASN A 124 -5.12 -7.50 12.67
N TRP A 125 -4.29 -6.53 12.30
CA TRP A 125 -3.98 -6.26 10.90
C TRP A 125 -2.97 -7.29 10.37
N SER A 126 -3.28 -7.94 9.23
CA SER A 126 -2.46 -9.01 8.64
C SER A 126 -1.75 -8.61 7.36
N SER A 127 -2.38 -7.79 6.52
CA SER A 127 -1.78 -7.32 5.29
C SER A 127 -2.27 -5.94 4.90
N VAL A 128 -1.45 -5.19 4.15
CA VAL A 128 -1.77 -3.84 3.67
C VAL A 128 -1.28 -3.63 2.25
N SER A 129 -2.06 -2.86 1.49
CA SER A 129 -1.71 -2.38 0.15
C SER A 129 -2.15 -0.93 -0.01
N CYS A 130 -1.27 -0.09 -0.55
CA CYS A 130 -1.53 1.33 -0.80
C CYS A 130 -1.68 1.59 -2.29
N GLY A 131 -2.68 2.38 -2.67
CA GLY A 131 -2.78 2.97 -3.99
C GLY A 131 -2.25 4.40 -4.03
N LEU A 132 -2.71 5.21 -5.00
CA LEU A 132 -2.23 6.58 -5.16
C LEU A 132 -2.41 7.41 -3.88
N TYR A 133 -3.66 7.54 -3.41
CA TYR A 133 -4.05 8.29 -2.21
C TYR A 133 -5.09 7.52 -1.38
N TYR A 134 -5.02 6.20 -1.34
CA TYR A 134 -5.89 5.36 -0.55
C TYR A 134 -5.13 4.15 -0.03
N THR A 135 -5.69 3.50 0.96
CA THR A 135 -5.12 2.34 1.63
C THR A 135 -6.20 1.27 1.78
N VAL A 136 -5.81 0.03 1.56
CA VAL A 136 -6.65 -1.15 1.80
C VAL A 136 -5.87 -2.14 2.67
N SER A 137 -6.54 -2.76 3.62
CA SER A 137 -5.91 -3.71 4.55
C SER A 137 -6.86 -4.87 4.87
N ILE A 138 -6.29 -6.05 5.10
CA ILE A 138 -7.03 -7.24 5.55
C ILE A 138 -6.63 -7.50 7.00
N LYS A 139 -7.61 -7.89 7.83
CA LYS A 139 -7.40 -8.33 9.19
C LYS A 139 -7.24 -9.86 9.26
N THR A 140 -6.75 -10.36 10.38
CA THR A 140 -6.58 -11.80 10.64
C THR A 140 -7.88 -12.60 10.61
N ASP A 141 -9.02 -11.93 10.82
CA ASP A 141 -10.36 -12.51 10.69
C ASP A 141 -10.88 -12.56 9.22
N GLY A 142 -10.03 -12.20 8.26
CA GLY A 142 -10.37 -12.18 6.83
C GLY A 142 -11.26 -11.02 6.39
N THR A 143 -11.55 -10.03 7.25
CA THR A 143 -12.31 -8.83 6.87
C THR A 143 -11.42 -7.86 6.09
N LEU A 144 -12.00 -7.20 5.07
CA LEU A 144 -11.33 -6.20 4.24
C LEU A 144 -11.75 -4.80 4.67
N TRP A 145 -10.77 -3.88 4.78
CA TRP A 145 -10.96 -2.51 5.22
C TRP A 145 -10.28 -1.53 4.26
N SER A 146 -10.88 -0.37 4.02
CA SER A 146 -10.37 0.63 3.10
C SER A 146 -10.61 2.05 3.60
N TRP A 147 -9.72 2.99 3.19
CA TRP A 147 -9.83 4.42 3.52
C TRP A 147 -8.97 5.27 2.58
N GLY A 148 -9.19 6.59 2.60
CA GLY A 148 -8.53 7.55 1.72
C GLY A 148 -9.44 8.01 0.59
N GLN A 149 -8.85 8.29 -0.56
CA GLN A 149 -9.54 8.74 -1.77
C GLN A 149 -10.47 7.68 -2.34
N ASN A 150 -11.68 8.13 -2.80
CA ASN A 150 -12.71 7.24 -3.33
C ASN A 150 -13.45 7.77 -4.56
N ASN A 151 -12.91 8.75 -5.28
CA ASN A 151 -13.61 9.41 -6.39
C ASN A 151 -14.07 8.46 -7.52
N TYR A 152 -13.46 7.27 -7.61
CA TYR A 152 -13.78 6.25 -8.62
C TYR A 152 -14.38 4.98 -8.00
N GLY A 153 -14.71 4.99 -6.70
CA GLY A 153 -15.18 3.80 -5.99
C GLY A 153 -14.07 2.81 -5.59
N GLN A 154 -12.78 3.23 -5.62
CA GLN A 154 -11.63 2.36 -5.34
C GLN A 154 -11.60 1.79 -3.93
N LEU A 155 -12.38 2.33 -2.99
CA LEU A 155 -12.56 1.77 -1.64
C LEU A 155 -13.51 0.57 -1.58
N GLY A 156 -14.36 0.36 -2.59
CA GLY A 156 -15.29 -0.77 -2.64
C GLY A 156 -16.49 -0.67 -1.70
N LEU A 157 -16.83 0.55 -1.23
CA LEU A 157 -17.85 0.79 -0.19
C LEU A 157 -19.26 1.08 -0.73
N GLY A 158 -19.50 0.86 -2.03
CA GLY A 158 -20.78 1.14 -2.69
C GLY A 158 -21.06 2.62 -2.95
N ASN A 159 -20.08 3.50 -2.73
CA ASN A 159 -20.18 4.95 -2.93
C ASN A 159 -18.84 5.53 -3.44
N THR A 160 -18.76 6.84 -3.59
CA THR A 160 -17.55 7.57 -4.01
C THR A 160 -17.06 8.59 -2.98
N THR A 161 -17.46 8.42 -1.70
CA THR A 161 -17.05 9.31 -0.59
C THR A 161 -15.65 8.94 -0.08
N ASN A 162 -14.79 9.96 0.13
CA ASN A 162 -13.49 9.78 0.80
C ASN A 162 -13.68 9.53 2.30
N TYR A 163 -12.86 8.66 2.88
CA TYR A 163 -12.90 8.37 4.31
C TYR A 163 -11.52 8.54 4.96
N SER A 164 -11.46 9.29 6.06
CA SER A 164 -10.22 9.49 6.83
C SER A 164 -9.99 8.44 7.93
N SER A 165 -10.89 7.47 8.06
CA SER A 165 -10.77 6.33 9.00
C SER A 165 -11.10 5.03 8.29
N PRO A 166 -10.55 3.88 8.72
CA PRO A 166 -10.86 2.59 8.14
C PRO A 166 -12.35 2.28 8.13
N LYS A 167 -12.87 1.85 6.96
CA LYS A 167 -14.25 1.37 6.75
C LYS A 167 -14.21 -0.06 6.23
N GLN A 168 -15.06 -0.93 6.78
CA GLN A 168 -15.16 -2.31 6.33
C GLN A 168 -15.84 -2.40 4.96
N VAL A 169 -15.27 -3.19 4.07
CA VAL A 169 -15.81 -3.46 2.73
C VAL A 169 -16.76 -4.66 2.79
N GLY A 170 -18.06 -4.37 2.85
CA GLY A 170 -19.08 -5.41 3.02
C GLY A 170 -18.95 -6.17 4.35
N ALA A 171 -19.59 -7.36 4.44
CA ALA A 171 -19.63 -8.19 5.64
C ALA A 171 -18.81 -9.49 5.51
N LEU A 172 -18.11 -9.70 4.38
CA LEU A 172 -17.38 -10.95 4.13
C LEU A 172 -16.10 -11.04 4.94
N THR A 173 -15.76 -12.27 5.34
CA THR A 173 -14.59 -12.62 6.17
C THR A 173 -13.65 -13.60 5.48
N ASN A 174 -13.68 -13.65 4.15
CA ASN A 174 -12.91 -14.61 3.36
C ASN A 174 -11.92 -13.92 2.37
N TRP A 175 -11.52 -12.69 2.64
CA TRP A 175 -10.51 -12.01 1.85
C TRP A 175 -9.11 -12.52 2.23
N LEU A 176 -8.35 -13.00 1.22
CA LEU A 176 -7.03 -13.62 1.41
C LEU A 176 -5.88 -12.66 1.13
N SER A 177 -5.97 -11.94 0.02
CA SER A 177 -4.91 -11.01 -0.40
C SER A 177 -5.49 -9.82 -1.16
N VAL A 178 -4.81 -8.68 -1.11
CA VAL A 178 -5.21 -7.44 -1.79
C VAL A 178 -4.01 -6.76 -2.44
N SER A 179 -4.26 -6.16 -3.61
CA SER A 179 -3.32 -5.29 -4.32
C SER A 179 -4.05 -4.05 -4.82
N CYS A 180 -3.48 -2.89 -4.53
CA CYS A 180 -3.96 -1.59 -5.01
C CYS A 180 -3.15 -1.15 -6.22
N GLY A 181 -3.84 -0.74 -7.27
CA GLY A 181 -3.26 0.05 -8.35
C GLY A 181 -3.42 1.55 -8.08
N TYR A 182 -3.28 2.36 -9.12
CA TYR A 182 -3.38 3.82 -9.04
C TYR A 182 -4.71 4.28 -8.41
N ASN A 183 -5.85 3.86 -9.01
CA ASN A 183 -7.21 4.15 -8.55
C ASN A 183 -8.14 2.93 -8.65
N HIS A 184 -7.60 1.71 -8.59
CA HIS A 184 -8.37 0.48 -8.61
C HIS A 184 -7.81 -0.52 -7.62
N THR A 185 -8.64 -1.41 -7.15
CA THR A 185 -8.29 -2.44 -6.18
C THR A 185 -8.62 -3.81 -6.73
N VAL A 186 -7.76 -4.78 -6.46
CA VAL A 186 -7.96 -6.19 -6.80
C VAL A 186 -7.70 -7.04 -5.56
N SER A 187 -8.51 -8.06 -5.36
CA SER A 187 -8.40 -8.96 -4.20
C SER A 187 -8.72 -10.40 -4.60
N ILE A 188 -8.06 -11.35 -3.94
CA ILE A 188 -8.36 -12.78 -4.04
C ILE A 188 -9.02 -13.19 -2.72
N LYS A 189 -10.07 -14.02 -2.82
CA LYS A 189 -10.70 -14.67 -1.68
C LYS A 189 -10.09 -16.05 -1.41
N THR A 190 -10.38 -16.62 -0.24
CA THR A 190 -9.91 -17.96 0.18
C THR A 190 -10.43 -19.08 -0.71
N ASP A 191 -11.52 -18.87 -1.42
CA ASP A 191 -12.09 -19.79 -2.43
C ASP A 191 -11.39 -19.69 -3.80
N GLY A 192 -10.31 -18.89 -3.91
CA GLY A 192 -9.55 -18.69 -5.14
C GLY A 192 -10.22 -17.78 -6.16
N THR A 193 -11.34 -17.12 -5.84
CA THR A 193 -11.99 -16.16 -6.75
C THR A 193 -11.26 -14.81 -6.76
N LEU A 194 -11.17 -14.17 -7.94
CA LEU A 194 -10.58 -12.86 -8.15
C LEU A 194 -11.67 -11.78 -8.22
N TRP A 195 -11.45 -10.66 -7.54
CA TRP A 195 -12.40 -9.54 -7.45
C TRP A 195 -11.69 -8.22 -7.74
N SER A 196 -12.36 -7.29 -8.41
CA SER A 196 -11.82 -5.98 -8.75
C SER A 196 -12.88 -4.89 -8.63
N TRP A 197 -12.43 -3.63 -8.36
CA TRP A 197 -13.30 -2.45 -8.29
C TRP A 197 -12.49 -1.15 -8.39
N GLY A 198 -13.19 -0.02 -8.58
CA GLY A 198 -12.60 1.31 -8.76
C GLY A 198 -12.60 1.76 -10.20
N TYR A 199 -11.58 2.52 -10.57
CA TYR A 199 -11.38 3.05 -11.91
C TYR A 199 -11.17 1.94 -12.95
N ASN A 200 -11.84 2.07 -14.11
CA ASN A 200 -11.79 1.06 -15.18
C ASN A 200 -11.72 1.68 -16.60
N GLY A 201 -11.35 2.94 -16.71
CA GLY A 201 -11.32 3.63 -18.00
C GLY A 201 -10.39 3.03 -19.06
N LEU A 202 -9.48 2.15 -18.65
CA LEU A 202 -8.53 1.42 -19.50
C LEU A 202 -8.77 -0.10 -19.48
N GLY A 203 -9.88 -0.57 -18.90
CA GLY A 203 -10.17 -2.02 -18.76
C GLY A 203 -9.38 -2.73 -17.66
N GLN A 204 -8.73 -2.00 -16.72
CA GLN A 204 -7.85 -2.57 -15.71
C GLN A 204 -8.53 -3.47 -14.69
N LEU A 205 -9.85 -3.47 -14.62
CA LEU A 205 -10.62 -4.37 -13.76
C LEU A 205 -10.79 -5.78 -14.36
N GLY A 206 -10.50 -5.98 -15.65
CA GLY A 206 -10.61 -7.28 -16.32
C GLY A 206 -12.06 -7.81 -16.45
N LEU A 207 -13.06 -6.91 -16.47
CA LEU A 207 -14.49 -7.25 -16.46
C LEU A 207 -15.14 -7.24 -17.86
N GLY A 208 -14.32 -7.13 -18.94
CA GLY A 208 -14.82 -7.09 -20.32
C GLY A 208 -15.51 -5.78 -20.71
N ASN A 209 -15.38 -4.74 -19.88
CA ASN A 209 -15.94 -3.40 -20.12
C ASN A 209 -15.04 -2.31 -19.52
N VAL A 210 -15.44 -1.04 -19.64
CA VAL A 210 -14.71 0.12 -19.08
C VAL A 210 -15.53 0.87 -18.01
N THR A 211 -16.54 0.21 -17.43
CA THR A 211 -17.39 0.79 -16.37
C THR A 211 -16.67 0.79 -15.02
N TYR A 212 -16.78 1.89 -14.26
CA TYR A 212 -16.24 2.01 -12.90
C TYR A 212 -17.18 1.32 -11.91
N TYR A 213 -16.65 0.63 -10.92
CA TYR A 213 -17.43 -0.06 -9.91
C TYR A 213 -17.05 0.38 -8.50
N SER A 214 -18.00 0.89 -7.74
CA SER A 214 -17.80 1.28 -6.33
C SER A 214 -17.96 0.12 -5.33
N SER A 215 -18.29 -1.08 -5.82
CA SER A 215 -18.37 -2.33 -5.02
C SER A 215 -17.56 -3.42 -5.70
N PRO A 216 -16.99 -4.38 -4.96
CA PRO A 216 -16.28 -5.52 -5.54
C PRO A 216 -17.11 -6.27 -6.60
N LYS A 217 -16.49 -6.56 -7.75
CA LYS A 217 -17.02 -7.39 -8.84
C LYS A 217 -16.10 -8.57 -9.08
N GLN A 218 -16.66 -9.76 -9.22
CA GLN A 218 -15.88 -10.96 -9.54
C GLN A 218 -15.37 -10.91 -10.98
N VAL A 219 -14.10 -11.26 -11.18
CA VAL A 219 -13.44 -11.33 -12.47
C VAL A 219 -13.54 -12.76 -13.01
N GLY A 220 -14.43 -12.96 -13.98
CA GLY A 220 -14.69 -14.29 -14.54
C GLY A 220 -15.22 -15.29 -13.53
N ALA A 221 -15.15 -16.58 -13.89
CA ALA A 221 -15.67 -17.69 -13.06
C ALA A 221 -14.56 -18.60 -12.48
N LEU A 222 -13.28 -18.27 -12.68
CA LEU A 222 -12.17 -19.08 -12.19
C LEU A 222 -12.02 -18.99 -10.67
N THR A 223 -11.67 -20.13 -10.05
CA THR A 223 -11.43 -20.27 -8.60
C THR A 223 -10.02 -20.75 -8.30
N SER A 224 -9.07 -20.49 -9.22
CA SER A 224 -7.68 -20.95 -9.13
C SER A 224 -6.66 -19.81 -9.02
N TRP A 225 -7.11 -18.61 -8.67
CA TRP A 225 -6.20 -17.48 -8.46
C TRP A 225 -5.48 -17.61 -7.11
N THR A 226 -4.14 -17.52 -7.13
CA THR A 226 -3.29 -17.81 -5.96
C THR A 226 -2.45 -16.63 -5.51
N LYS A 227 -2.09 -15.71 -6.41
CA LYS A 227 -1.15 -14.63 -6.07
C LYS A 227 -1.47 -13.34 -6.81
N LEU A 228 -1.37 -12.23 -6.08
CA LEU A 228 -1.37 -10.86 -6.61
C LEU A 228 0.04 -10.29 -6.53
N PHE A 229 0.45 -9.56 -7.57
CA PHE A 229 1.65 -8.73 -7.51
C PHE A 229 1.29 -7.34 -6.98
N LYS A 230 2.03 -6.88 -6.00
CA LYS A 230 1.85 -5.56 -5.41
C LYS A 230 2.44 -4.50 -6.36
N GLY A 231 1.58 -3.68 -6.93
CA GLY A 231 2.00 -2.54 -7.75
C GLY A 231 1.31 -1.29 -7.26
N SER A 232 1.89 -0.57 -6.31
CA SER A 232 1.28 0.55 -5.60
C SER A 232 0.97 1.79 -6.45
N THR A 233 1.48 1.88 -7.68
CA THR A 233 1.29 3.06 -8.56
C THR A 233 1.15 2.67 -10.03
N THR A 234 0.72 1.45 -10.32
CA THR A 234 0.50 0.97 -11.68
C THR A 234 -0.94 1.15 -12.13
N GLN A 235 -1.14 1.36 -13.42
CA GLN A 235 -2.48 1.36 -14.04
C GLN A 235 -2.93 -0.05 -14.45
N SER A 236 -2.09 -1.07 -14.23
CA SER A 236 -2.36 -2.47 -14.57
C SER A 236 -2.29 -3.36 -13.35
N THR A 237 -2.97 -4.50 -13.41
CA THR A 237 -2.97 -5.53 -12.38
C THR A 237 -2.37 -6.81 -12.94
N LEU A 238 -1.55 -7.50 -12.14
CA LEU A 238 -1.03 -8.82 -12.43
C LEU A 238 -1.49 -9.82 -11.36
N ALA A 239 -2.09 -10.91 -11.80
CA ALA A 239 -2.48 -12.04 -10.95
C ALA A 239 -1.99 -13.35 -11.56
N ILE A 240 -1.64 -14.32 -10.71
CA ILE A 240 -1.27 -15.68 -11.14
C ILE A 240 -2.38 -16.63 -10.70
N LYS A 241 -2.74 -17.55 -11.59
CA LYS A 241 -3.54 -18.74 -11.27
C LYS A 241 -2.64 -19.97 -11.17
N SER A 242 -3.01 -20.94 -10.36
CA SER A 242 -2.46 -22.30 -10.47
C SER A 242 -2.92 -22.97 -11.76
N SER A 243 -2.07 -23.76 -12.34
CA SER A 243 -2.39 -24.66 -13.46
C SER A 243 -3.31 -25.78 -13.02
#